data_8cf6fdbe89905a8f4ed63bf6b4acee77
#
_entry.id   8cf6fdbe89905a8f4ed63bf6b4acee77
#
_cell.length_a   1.000
_cell.length_b   1.000
_cell.length_c   1.000
_cell.angle_alpha   90.00
_cell.angle_beta   90.00
_cell.angle_gamma   90.00
#
_symmetry.space_group_name_H-M   'P 1'
#
loop_
_entity.id
_entity.type
_entity.pdbx_description
1 polymer ?
#
loop_
_entity_poly.entity_id
_entity_poly.type
_entity_poly.pdbx_seq_one_letter_code
_entity_poly.pdbx_strand_id
1 'polypeptide(L)'
;MKNFWLDLETTGLNPAKHSIVQIAGIVEIDGVEQESFCFQVRPLKGSAVSHRALEVIGSTVDDLKSYPKPAVVKQQLLDILNKY
;
A
#
# COMPACT_ATOMS: atom_id res chain seq x y z
N MET A 1 4.60 -17.80 17.11
CA MET A 1 4.37 -16.35 17.02
C MET A 1 3.97 -15.97 15.61
N LYS A 2 2.97 -15.15 15.47
CA LYS A 2 2.54 -14.62 14.18
C LYS A 2 3.08 -13.22 14.01
N ASN A 3 3.78 -12.96 12.91
CA ASN A 3 4.29 -11.64 12.56
C ASN A 3 3.67 -11.18 11.24
N PHE A 4 3.35 -9.90 11.18
CA PHE A 4 2.83 -9.25 9.99
C PHE A 4 3.71 -8.05 9.68
N TRP A 5 4.56 -8.20 8.69
CA TRP A 5 5.51 -7.17 8.28
C TRP A 5 4.88 -6.29 7.21
N LEU A 6 4.87 -4.99 7.41
CA LEU A 6 4.28 -4.03 6.46
C LEU A 6 5.30 -2.99 6.02
N ASP A 7 5.24 -2.65 4.74
CA ASP A 7 5.94 -1.53 4.15
C ASP A 7 4.95 -0.71 3.33
N LEU A 8 4.99 0.61 3.48
CA LEU A 8 4.05 1.53 2.83
C LEU A 8 4.81 2.53 1.98
N GLU A 9 4.28 2.80 0.78
CA GLU A 9 4.69 3.92 -0.06
C GLU A 9 3.55 4.93 -0.13
N THR A 10 3.89 6.22 -0.08
CA THR A 10 2.92 7.31 -0.05
C THR A 10 3.22 8.37 -1.11
N THR A 11 2.27 9.27 -1.34
CA THR A 11 2.44 10.38 -2.28
C THR A 11 3.28 11.53 -1.71
N GLY A 12 3.73 11.43 -0.47
CA GLY A 12 4.56 12.41 0.21
C GLY A 12 4.63 12.17 1.71
N LEU A 13 5.32 13.05 2.44
CA LEU A 13 5.63 12.86 3.84
C LEU A 13 4.59 13.41 4.82
N ASN A 14 3.62 14.19 4.35
CA ASN A 14 2.62 14.79 5.22
C ASN A 14 1.32 13.97 5.22
N PRO A 15 1.00 13.23 6.29
CA PRO A 15 -0.17 12.37 6.33
C PRO A 15 -1.50 13.11 6.23
N ALA A 16 -1.53 14.43 6.51
CA ALA A 16 -2.73 15.24 6.35
C ALA A 16 -3.02 15.60 4.88
N LYS A 17 -2.02 15.55 4.00
CA LYS A 17 -2.11 15.97 2.60
C LYS A 17 -1.88 14.83 1.61
N HIS A 18 -1.17 13.79 2.02
CA HIS A 18 -0.72 12.71 1.15
C HIS A 18 -1.43 11.40 1.46
N SER A 19 -1.45 10.50 0.49
CA SER A 19 -2.12 9.21 0.60
C SER A 19 -1.16 8.06 0.42
N ILE A 20 -1.53 6.90 0.96
CA ILE A 20 -0.86 5.63 0.68
C ILE A 20 -1.15 5.22 -0.76
N VAL A 21 -0.11 4.81 -1.50
CA VAL A 21 -0.23 4.34 -2.89
C VAL A 21 0.26 2.91 -3.09
N GLN A 22 0.94 2.36 -2.09
CA GLN A 22 1.37 0.96 -2.11
C GLN A 22 1.42 0.40 -0.71
N ILE A 23 0.93 -0.84 -0.56
CA ILE A 23 1.00 -1.60 0.70
C ILE A 23 1.62 -2.95 0.34
N ALA A 24 2.80 -3.21 0.88
CA ALA A 24 3.45 -4.51 0.75
C ALA A 24 3.58 -5.17 2.11
N GLY A 25 3.57 -6.48 2.14
CA GLY A 25 3.70 -7.18 3.40
C GLY A 25 4.03 -8.64 3.28
N ILE A 26 4.39 -9.21 4.41
CA ILE A 26 4.71 -10.63 4.57
C ILE A 26 4.02 -11.12 5.83
N VAL A 27 3.33 -12.25 5.73
CA VAL A 27 2.77 -12.98 6.86
C VAL A 27 3.72 -14.10 7.21
N GLU A 28 4.17 -14.14 8.47
CA GLU A 28 5.12 -15.13 8.96
C GLU A 28 4.56 -15.80 10.20
N ILE A 29 4.63 -17.12 10.25
CA ILE A 29 4.22 -17.90 11.43
C ILE A 29 5.40 -18.78 11.85
N ASP A 30 5.85 -18.60 13.10
CA ASP A 30 6.94 -19.36 13.69
C ASP A 30 8.22 -19.35 12.84
N GLY A 31 8.54 -18.19 12.26
CA GLY A 31 9.72 -17.98 11.43
C GLY A 31 9.58 -18.43 9.99
N VAL A 32 8.39 -18.88 9.57
CA VAL A 32 8.15 -19.36 8.20
C VAL A 32 7.19 -18.43 7.48
N GLU A 33 7.60 -17.92 6.32
CA GLU A 33 6.75 -17.08 5.47
C GLU A 33 5.58 -17.91 4.96
N GLN A 34 4.36 -17.40 5.19
CA GLN A 34 3.12 -18.04 4.72
C GLN A 34 2.63 -17.41 3.43
N GLU A 35 2.73 -16.10 3.34
CA GLU A 35 2.21 -15.35 2.21
C GLU A 35 2.91 -14.00 2.14
N SER A 36 3.17 -13.53 0.92
CA SER A 36 3.61 -12.15 0.67
C SER A 36 2.63 -11.49 -0.29
N PHE A 37 2.52 -10.17 -0.19
CA PHE A 37 1.63 -9.41 -1.06
C PHE A 37 2.18 -8.01 -1.33
N CYS A 38 1.72 -7.42 -2.43
CA CYS A 38 2.01 -6.03 -2.77
C CYS A 38 0.80 -5.48 -3.51
N PHE A 39 0.10 -4.53 -2.88
CA PHE A 39 -1.07 -3.88 -3.45
C PHE A 39 -0.76 -2.43 -3.78
N GLN A 40 -1.12 -2.01 -4.99
CA GLN A 40 -1.14 -0.61 -5.38
C GLN A 40 -2.49 -0.02 -5.02
N VAL A 41 -2.50 1.24 -4.58
CA VAL A 41 -3.72 1.89 -4.09
C VAL A 41 -3.85 3.25 -4.76
N ARG A 42 -5.05 3.54 -5.30
CA ARG A 42 -5.35 4.87 -5.84
C ARG A 42 -5.34 5.89 -4.69
N PRO A 43 -4.64 7.03 -4.83
CA PRO A 43 -4.68 8.09 -3.82
C PRO A 43 -6.11 8.56 -3.55
N LEU A 44 -6.38 8.96 -2.31
CA LEU A 44 -7.65 9.55 -1.95
C LEU A 44 -7.88 10.84 -2.75
N LYS A 45 -9.14 11.10 -3.11
CA LYS A 45 -9.51 12.29 -3.87
C LYS A 45 -9.06 13.55 -3.12
N GLY A 46 -8.40 14.46 -3.83
CA GLY A 46 -7.89 15.70 -3.25
C GLY A 46 -6.52 15.58 -2.58
N SER A 47 -5.92 14.39 -2.55
CA SER A 47 -4.58 14.22 -2.00
C SER A 47 -3.53 14.94 -2.86
N ALA A 48 -2.56 15.57 -2.20
CA ALA A 48 -1.40 16.13 -2.87
C ALA A 48 -0.44 15.00 -3.29
N VAL A 49 0.33 15.24 -4.35
CA VAL A 49 1.32 14.29 -4.86
C VAL A 49 2.67 14.98 -4.97
N SER A 50 3.65 14.49 -4.25
CA SER A 50 5.01 15.02 -4.29
C SER A 50 5.77 14.44 -5.48
N HIS A 51 6.45 15.28 -6.26
CA HIS A 51 7.32 14.81 -7.34
C HIS A 51 8.41 13.88 -6.86
N ARG A 52 8.97 14.17 -5.68
CA ARG A 52 10.00 13.32 -5.09
C ARG A 52 9.45 11.93 -4.73
N ALA A 53 8.24 11.88 -4.20
CA ALA A 53 7.60 10.60 -3.90
C ALA A 53 7.38 9.77 -5.16
N LEU A 54 6.95 10.40 -6.26
CA LEU A 54 6.78 9.73 -7.55
C LEU A 54 8.11 9.15 -8.07
N GLU A 55 9.20 9.90 -7.93
CA GLU A 55 10.54 9.41 -8.32
C GLU A 55 10.94 8.19 -7.50
N VAL A 56 10.72 8.23 -6.19
CA VAL A 56 11.07 7.12 -5.28
C VAL A 56 10.29 5.85 -5.62
N ILE A 57 8.99 5.95 -5.89
CA ILE A 57 8.16 4.80 -6.21
C ILE A 57 8.19 4.40 -7.69
N GLY A 58 8.80 5.23 -8.55
CA GLY A 58 8.91 4.95 -9.98
C GLY A 58 7.61 5.03 -10.75
N SER A 59 6.66 5.83 -10.29
CA SER A 59 5.33 5.97 -10.90
C SER A 59 5.08 7.40 -11.39
N THR A 60 4.12 7.54 -12.30
CA THR A 60 3.61 8.83 -12.76
C THR A 60 2.23 9.12 -12.16
N VAL A 61 1.77 10.36 -12.28
CA VAL A 61 0.40 10.74 -11.84
C VAL A 61 -0.65 9.90 -12.57
N ASP A 62 -0.46 9.64 -13.86
CA ASP A 62 -1.38 8.82 -14.64
C ASP A 62 -1.40 7.37 -14.17
N ASP A 63 -0.24 6.82 -13.78
CA ASP A 63 -0.17 5.47 -13.19
C ASP A 63 -1.03 5.38 -11.93
N LEU A 64 -0.95 6.40 -11.05
CA LEU A 64 -1.74 6.44 -9.81
C LEU A 64 -3.24 6.39 -10.06
N LYS A 65 -3.71 7.02 -11.14
CA LYS A 65 -5.13 7.03 -11.51
C LYS A 65 -5.64 5.65 -11.94
N SER A 66 -4.74 4.79 -12.40
CA SER A 66 -5.08 3.43 -12.85
C SER A 66 -5.10 2.41 -11.71
N TYR A 67 -4.62 2.77 -10.52
CA TYR A 67 -4.54 1.86 -9.38
C TYR A 67 -5.93 1.54 -8.82
N PRO A 68 -6.10 0.37 -8.17
CA PRO A 68 -7.35 0.01 -7.53
C PRO A 68 -7.78 1.02 -6.46
N LYS A 69 -9.08 1.19 -6.30
CA LYS A 69 -9.65 2.08 -5.27
C LYS A 69 -9.29 1.58 -3.86
N PRO A 70 -9.14 2.49 -2.87
CA PRO A 70 -8.83 2.10 -1.50
C PRO A 70 -9.77 1.05 -0.92
N ALA A 71 -11.07 1.12 -1.20
CA ALA A 71 -12.04 0.15 -0.70
C ALA A 71 -11.77 -1.27 -1.20
N VAL A 72 -11.33 -1.43 -2.45
CA VAL A 72 -10.99 -2.73 -3.03
C VAL A 72 -9.75 -3.30 -2.33
N VAL A 73 -8.71 -2.48 -2.18
CA VAL A 73 -7.46 -2.91 -1.54
C VAL A 73 -7.68 -3.23 -0.06
N LYS A 74 -8.51 -2.44 0.63
CA LYS A 74 -8.88 -2.71 2.03
C LYS A 74 -9.50 -4.09 2.17
N GLN A 75 -10.42 -4.46 1.28
CA GLN A 75 -11.05 -5.78 1.33
C GLN A 75 -10.04 -6.90 1.08
N GLN A 76 -9.15 -6.73 0.11
CA GLN A 76 -8.08 -7.70 -0.16
C GLN A 76 -7.17 -7.90 1.05
N LEU A 77 -6.80 -6.80 1.71
CA LEU A 77 -5.98 -6.84 2.91
C LEU A 77 -6.69 -7.53 4.07
N LEU A 78 -7.98 -7.22 4.29
CA LEU A 78 -8.79 -7.87 5.32
C LEU A 78 -8.93 -9.37 5.06
N ASP A 79 -9.06 -9.80 3.82
CA ASP A 79 -9.13 -11.22 3.46
C ASP A 79 -7.86 -11.95 3.87
N ILE A 80 -6.69 -11.32 3.67
CA ILE A 80 -5.41 -11.88 4.11
C ILE A 80 -5.34 -11.95 5.65
N LEU A 81 -5.70 -10.87 6.34
CA LEU A 81 -5.68 -10.83 7.80
C LEU A 81 -6.63 -11.86 8.43
N ASN A 82 -7.79 -12.08 7.84
CA ASN A 82 -8.77 -13.05 8.34
C ASN A 82 -8.35 -14.51 8.07
N LYS A 83 -7.43 -14.73 7.15
CA LYS A 83 -6.92 -16.05 6.80
C LYS A 83 -5.94 -16.58 7.85
N TYR A 84 -5.25 -15.71 8.54
CA TYR A 84 -4.22 -16.01 9.52
C TYR A 84 -4.58 -15.45 10.91
#